data_7114463e19620bc6aa303cb210b0acd3
#
_entry.id   7114463e19620bc6aa303cb210b0acd3
#
_cell.length_a   1.000
_cell.length_b   1.000
_cell.length_c   1.000
_cell.angle_alpha   90.00
_cell.angle_beta   90.00
_cell.angle_gamma   90.00
#
_symmetry.space_group_name_H-M   'P 1'
#
loop_
_entity.id
_entity.type
_entity.pdbx_description
1 polymer ?
#
loop_
_entity_poly.entity_id
_entity_poly.type
_entity_poly.pdbx_seq_one_letter_code
_entity_poly.pdbx_strand_id
1 'polypeptide(L)'
;FISLHDQLTLQKVMCRRLNLDQESGARELSDILAGVEKNRLSYLLIELSGTLVGEGFTKVSGHGYCTVGLAILSAARGLGIGTEMMWSLEAESRRLGASRLYLDVWSANPSAVHVYKKVGYRESGRRPDWVLTDSGEPCDLIEMIKVLD
;
A
#
# COMPACT_ATOMS: atom_id res chain seq x y z
N PHE A 1 12.16 -10.41 -1.36
CA PHE A 1 11.67 -9.07 -1.76
C PHE A 1 11.32 -9.03 -3.25
N ILE A 2 12.30 -9.18 -4.17
CA ILE A 2 12.06 -9.14 -5.62
C ILE A 2 10.98 -10.15 -6.03
N SER A 3 11.08 -11.40 -5.60
CA SER A 3 10.10 -12.45 -5.93
C SER A 3 8.68 -12.12 -5.44
N LEU A 4 8.53 -11.48 -4.28
CA LEU A 4 7.21 -11.03 -3.79
C LEU A 4 6.67 -9.89 -4.65
N HIS A 5 7.50 -8.90 -4.99
CA HIS A 5 7.12 -7.80 -5.86
C HIS A 5 6.71 -8.28 -7.25
N ASP A 6 7.46 -9.24 -7.84
CA ASP A 6 7.12 -9.83 -9.13
C ASP A 6 5.76 -10.53 -9.08
N GLN A 7 5.47 -11.30 -8.02
CA GLN A 7 4.18 -11.96 -7.85
C GLN A 7 3.04 -10.94 -7.67
N LEU A 8 3.25 -9.89 -6.89
CA LEU A 8 2.26 -8.84 -6.69
C LEU A 8 1.98 -8.08 -7.99
N THR A 9 3.01 -7.81 -8.78
CA THR A 9 2.89 -7.17 -10.09
C THR A 9 2.12 -8.05 -11.07
N LEU A 10 2.46 -9.34 -11.17
CA LEU A 10 1.76 -10.31 -12.03
C LEU A 10 0.29 -10.47 -11.66
N GLN A 11 -0.06 -10.31 -10.38
CA GLN A 11 -1.44 -10.36 -9.91
C GLN A 11 -2.18 -9.01 -10.01
N LYS A 12 -1.54 -8.00 -10.58
CA LYS A 12 -2.15 -6.69 -10.85
C LYS A 12 -2.71 -6.00 -9.58
N VAL A 13 -2.03 -6.19 -8.46
CA VAL A 13 -2.45 -5.67 -7.15
C VAL A 13 -1.85 -4.33 -6.82
N MET A 14 -0.77 -3.97 -7.50
CA MET A 14 -0.04 -2.73 -7.23
C MET A 14 -0.42 -1.64 -8.22
N CYS A 15 -0.68 -0.44 -7.71
CA CYS A 15 -0.90 0.76 -8.54
C CYS A 15 0.36 1.16 -9.34
N ARG A 16 1.51 0.66 -8.95
CA ARG A 16 2.79 0.88 -9.62
C ARG A 16 3.32 -0.45 -10.13
N ARG A 17 3.47 -0.57 -11.45
CA ARG A 17 4.19 -1.69 -12.04
C ARG A 17 5.68 -1.47 -11.82
N LEU A 18 6.29 -2.33 -11.03
CA LEU A 18 7.73 -2.39 -10.86
C LEU A 18 8.20 -3.63 -11.62
N ASN A 19 8.74 -3.41 -12.80
CA ASN A 19 9.50 -4.46 -13.49
C ASN A 19 10.90 -4.43 -12.87
N LEU A 20 11.05 -5.09 -11.73
CA LEU A 20 12.29 -5.10 -10.97
C LEU A 20 13.22 -6.16 -11.57
N ASP A 21 14.16 -5.72 -12.40
CA ASP A 21 15.38 -6.49 -12.56
C ASP A 21 16.19 -6.49 -11.24
N GLN A 22 17.24 -7.30 -11.18
CA GLN A 22 18.02 -7.45 -9.95
C GLN A 22 18.62 -6.12 -9.45
N GLU A 23 18.99 -5.22 -10.36
CA GLU A 23 19.58 -3.92 -10.02
C GLU A 23 18.55 -2.93 -9.49
N SER A 24 17.40 -2.84 -10.15
CA SER A 24 16.28 -1.98 -9.71
C SER A 24 15.72 -2.42 -8.37
N GLY A 25 15.60 -3.74 -8.14
CA GLY A 25 15.15 -4.28 -6.87
C GLY A 25 16.12 -4.01 -5.72
N ALA A 26 17.44 -4.07 -5.99
CA ALA A 26 18.45 -3.74 -4.99
C ALA A 26 18.44 -2.25 -4.63
N ARG A 27 18.23 -1.36 -5.60
CA ARG A 27 18.08 0.07 -5.36
C ARG A 27 16.84 0.38 -4.52
N GLU A 28 15.70 -0.19 -4.88
CA GLU A 28 14.47 0.02 -4.12
C GLU A 28 14.58 -0.48 -2.68
N LEU A 29 15.18 -1.64 -2.48
CA LEU A 29 15.46 -2.14 -1.14
C LEU A 29 16.38 -1.20 -0.35
N SER A 30 17.43 -0.66 -1.00
CA SER A 30 18.32 0.32 -0.39
C SER A 30 17.58 1.59 0.04
N ASP A 31 16.68 2.09 -0.81
CA ASP A 31 15.87 3.29 -0.51
C ASP A 31 14.89 3.03 0.65
N ILE A 32 14.29 1.83 0.71
CA ILE A 32 13.45 1.40 1.83
C ILE A 32 14.27 1.39 3.12
N LEU A 33 15.42 0.73 3.13
CA LEU A 33 16.30 0.65 4.30
C LEU A 33 16.75 2.05 4.77
N ALA A 34 17.18 2.90 3.85
CA ALA A 34 17.56 4.28 4.17
C ALA A 34 16.38 5.10 4.74
N GLY A 35 15.17 4.85 4.27
CA GLY A 35 13.95 5.49 4.80
C GLY A 35 13.63 5.03 6.21
N VAL A 36 13.81 3.74 6.50
CA VAL A 36 13.61 3.15 7.83
C VAL A 36 14.66 3.68 8.82
N GLU A 37 15.94 3.68 8.45
CA GLU A 37 17.04 4.21 9.28
C GLU A 37 16.83 5.70 9.64
N LYS A 38 16.31 6.50 8.72
CA LYS A 38 15.98 7.91 8.95
C LYS A 38 14.68 8.13 9.71
N ASN A 39 14.01 7.06 10.14
CA ASN A 39 12.71 7.10 10.81
C ASN A 39 11.63 7.87 10.00
N ARG A 40 11.63 7.70 8.69
CA ARG A 40 10.69 8.33 7.74
C ARG A 40 9.82 7.33 6.99
N LEU A 41 10.08 6.06 7.16
CA LEU A 41 9.38 4.95 6.54
C LEU A 41 9.26 3.81 7.56
N SER A 42 8.13 3.13 7.57
CA SER A 42 7.98 1.80 8.13
C SER A 42 7.53 0.86 7.02
N TYR A 43 8.19 -0.27 6.88
CA TYR A 43 7.90 -1.27 5.86
C TYR A 43 7.66 -2.61 6.53
N LEU A 44 6.49 -3.19 6.31
CA LEU A 44 6.03 -4.42 6.95
C LEU A 44 5.84 -5.51 5.91
N LEU A 45 6.28 -6.72 6.21
CA LEU A 45 6.06 -7.90 5.40
C LEU A 45 4.99 -8.78 6.05
N ILE A 46 4.17 -9.41 5.22
CA ILE A 46 3.16 -10.36 5.66
C ILE A 46 3.66 -11.76 5.37
N GLU A 47 3.87 -12.54 6.42
CA GLU A 47 4.21 -13.95 6.32
C GLU A 47 3.02 -14.81 6.76
N LEU A 48 2.72 -15.83 5.99
CA LEU A 48 1.74 -16.84 6.31
C LEU A 48 2.39 -18.23 6.15
N SER A 49 2.51 -18.96 7.25
CA SER A 49 3.11 -20.31 7.27
C SER A 49 4.50 -20.37 6.60
N GLY A 50 5.37 -19.42 6.88
CA GLY A 50 6.73 -19.34 6.33
C GLY A 50 6.82 -18.80 4.90
N THR A 51 5.71 -18.34 4.32
CA THR A 51 5.67 -17.77 2.98
C THR A 51 5.30 -16.29 3.02
N LEU A 52 6.06 -15.45 2.34
CA LEU A 52 5.72 -14.04 2.17
C LEU A 52 4.53 -13.92 1.22
N VAL A 53 3.45 -13.30 1.69
CA VAL A 53 2.18 -13.21 0.95
C VAL A 53 1.71 -11.77 0.74
N GLY A 54 2.44 -10.80 1.24
CA GLY A 54 2.10 -9.40 1.07
C GLY A 54 3.08 -8.47 1.76
N GLU A 55 2.83 -7.21 1.60
CA GLU A 55 3.62 -6.12 2.16
C GLU A 55 2.77 -4.89 2.39
N GLY A 56 3.25 -4.01 3.25
CA GLY A 56 2.65 -2.71 3.48
C GLY A 56 3.69 -1.71 3.94
N PHE A 57 3.45 -0.46 3.66
CA PHE A 57 4.32 0.62 4.10
C PHE A 57 3.53 1.83 4.57
N THR A 58 4.17 2.59 5.44
CA THR A 58 3.78 3.96 5.76
C THR A 58 5.00 4.86 5.69
N LYS A 59 4.87 5.97 4.98
CA LYS A 59 5.96 6.90 4.66
C LYS A 59 5.56 8.32 5.00
N VAL A 60 6.42 9.03 5.74
CA VAL A 60 6.28 10.47 5.99
C VAL A 60 6.35 11.23 4.67
N SER A 61 5.25 11.84 4.27
CA SER A 61 5.11 12.52 2.97
C SER A 61 4.93 14.03 3.09
N GLY A 62 4.70 14.53 4.30
CA GLY A 62 4.56 15.96 4.56
C GLY A 62 4.39 16.27 6.04
N HIS A 63 4.03 17.51 6.34
CA HIS A 63 3.82 17.95 7.71
C HIS A 63 2.60 17.26 8.33
N GLY A 64 2.85 16.31 9.23
CA GLY A 64 1.82 15.61 10.00
C GLY A 64 1.02 14.58 9.22
N TYR A 65 1.45 14.14 8.00
CA TYR A 65 0.78 13.04 7.33
C TYR A 65 1.75 12.01 6.75
N CYS A 66 1.27 10.77 6.70
CA CYS A 66 1.92 9.67 6.04
C CYS A 66 1.10 9.17 4.84
N THR A 67 1.79 8.77 3.78
CA THR A 67 1.22 7.96 2.71
C THR A 67 1.31 6.50 3.09
N VAL A 68 0.24 5.75 2.84
CA VAL A 68 0.12 4.33 3.19
C VAL A 68 -0.10 3.52 1.91
N GLY A 69 0.54 2.37 1.82
CA GLY A 69 0.35 1.40 0.74
C GLY A 69 0.27 -0.02 1.28
N LEU A 70 -0.51 -0.87 0.59
CA LEU A 70 -0.72 -2.26 0.94
C LEU A 70 -0.90 -3.10 -0.32
N ALA A 71 -0.23 -4.25 -0.38
CA ALA A 71 -0.42 -5.23 -1.41
C ALA A 71 -0.42 -6.66 -0.82
N ILE A 72 -1.40 -7.49 -1.22
CA ILE A 72 -1.56 -8.87 -0.74
C ILE A 72 -1.84 -9.77 -1.92
N LEU A 73 -1.11 -10.90 -1.99
CA LEU A 73 -1.33 -11.94 -2.98
C LEU A 73 -2.76 -12.45 -2.92
N SER A 74 -3.34 -12.77 -4.09
CA SER A 74 -4.75 -13.20 -4.19
C SER A 74 -5.06 -14.41 -3.30
N ALA A 75 -4.13 -15.37 -3.19
CA ALA A 75 -4.27 -16.56 -2.37
C ALA A 75 -4.39 -16.28 -0.86
N ALA A 76 -3.96 -15.10 -0.40
CA ALA A 76 -4.01 -14.70 1.01
C ALA A 76 -5.11 -13.67 1.29
N ARG A 77 -5.97 -13.37 0.33
CA ARG A 77 -7.10 -12.43 0.50
C ARG A 77 -8.30 -13.11 1.18
N GLY A 78 -9.22 -12.30 1.70
CA GLY A 78 -10.42 -12.80 2.38
C GLY A 78 -10.19 -13.32 3.79
N LEU A 79 -8.96 -13.35 4.29
CA LEU A 79 -8.58 -13.85 5.62
C LEU A 79 -8.50 -12.75 6.69
N GLY A 80 -8.94 -11.52 6.39
CA GLY A 80 -8.83 -10.40 7.33
C GLY A 80 -7.45 -9.73 7.38
N ILE A 81 -6.44 -10.32 6.76
CA ILE A 81 -5.03 -9.86 6.81
C ILE A 81 -4.87 -8.39 6.39
N GLY A 82 -5.62 -7.95 5.37
CA GLY A 82 -5.58 -6.54 4.93
C GLY A 82 -6.03 -5.56 6.01
N THR A 83 -7.04 -5.92 6.79
CA THR A 83 -7.53 -5.12 7.91
C THR A 83 -6.47 -5.04 9.02
N GLU A 84 -5.87 -6.15 9.40
CA GLU A 84 -4.82 -6.24 10.42
C GLU A 84 -3.57 -5.44 10.01
N MET A 85 -3.17 -5.56 8.74
CA MET A 85 -2.04 -4.79 8.21
C MET A 85 -2.33 -3.28 8.27
N MET A 86 -3.54 -2.85 7.93
CA MET A 86 -3.89 -1.42 7.98
C MET A 86 -3.85 -0.87 9.41
N TRP A 87 -4.25 -1.65 10.42
CA TRP A 87 -4.10 -1.23 11.82
C TRP A 87 -2.63 -1.16 12.24
N SER A 88 -1.81 -2.11 11.80
CA SER A 88 -0.37 -2.09 12.04
C SER A 88 0.31 -0.86 11.41
N LEU A 89 -0.06 -0.54 10.17
CA LEU A 89 0.44 0.65 9.46
C LEU A 89 -0.03 1.95 10.12
N GLU A 90 -1.24 1.98 10.68
CA GLU A 90 -1.71 3.11 11.48
C GLU A 90 -0.87 3.31 12.74
N ALA A 91 -0.58 2.24 13.49
CA ALA A 91 0.26 2.31 14.68
C ALA A 91 1.66 2.83 14.33
N GLU A 92 2.25 2.33 13.24
CA GLU A 92 3.54 2.80 12.75
C GLU A 92 3.49 4.27 12.28
N SER A 93 2.42 4.68 11.64
CA SER A 93 2.23 6.08 11.23
C SER A 93 2.17 7.04 12.43
N ARG A 94 1.49 6.62 13.50
CA ARG A 94 1.48 7.38 14.78
C ARG A 94 2.88 7.47 15.37
N ARG A 95 3.64 6.37 15.34
CA ARG A 95 5.05 6.35 15.79
C ARG A 95 5.93 7.31 14.97
N LEU A 96 5.64 7.46 13.67
CA LEU A 96 6.31 8.41 12.78
C LEU A 96 5.81 9.86 12.92
N GLY A 97 4.86 10.13 13.84
CA GLY A 97 4.34 11.46 14.13
C GLY A 97 3.23 11.95 13.20
N ALA A 98 2.57 11.05 12.49
CA ALA A 98 1.44 11.42 11.63
C ALA A 98 0.17 11.67 12.45
N SER A 99 -0.57 12.69 12.08
CA SER A 99 -1.95 12.97 12.51
C SER A 99 -2.97 12.67 11.40
N ARG A 100 -2.50 12.37 10.20
CA ARG A 100 -3.33 12.03 9.03
C ARG A 100 -2.68 10.96 8.19
N LEU A 101 -3.51 10.12 7.60
CA LEU A 101 -3.11 9.10 6.63
C LEU A 101 -3.74 9.39 5.28
N TYR A 102 -3.01 9.12 4.22
CA TYR A 102 -3.41 9.27 2.83
C TYR A 102 -3.08 8.01 2.05
N LEU A 103 -3.95 7.64 1.13
CA LEU A 103 -3.69 6.62 0.12
C LEU A 103 -4.51 6.89 -1.14
N ASP A 104 -4.04 6.31 -2.24
CA ASP A 104 -4.77 6.21 -3.51
C ASP A 104 -5.23 4.78 -3.74
N VAL A 105 -6.39 4.62 -4.37
CA VAL A 105 -6.90 3.31 -4.79
C VAL A 105 -7.67 3.42 -6.10
N TRP A 106 -7.53 2.42 -6.96
CA TRP A 106 -8.31 2.32 -8.18
C TRP A 106 -9.75 1.94 -7.88
N SER A 107 -10.72 2.57 -8.55
CA SER A 107 -12.13 2.22 -8.43
C SER A 107 -12.42 0.78 -8.88
N ALA A 108 -11.57 0.23 -9.75
CA ALA A 108 -11.59 -1.17 -10.17
C ALA A 108 -11.14 -2.17 -9.08
N ASN A 109 -10.72 -1.69 -7.88
CA ASN A 109 -10.36 -2.53 -6.75
C ASN A 109 -11.34 -2.34 -5.56
N PRO A 110 -12.59 -2.79 -5.67
CA PRO A 110 -13.61 -2.60 -4.64
C PRO A 110 -13.26 -3.27 -3.31
N SER A 111 -12.49 -4.37 -3.35
CA SER A 111 -12.04 -5.06 -2.14
C SER A 111 -11.13 -4.19 -1.27
N ALA A 112 -10.18 -3.48 -1.89
CA ALA A 112 -9.30 -2.55 -1.19
C ALA A 112 -10.10 -1.35 -0.66
N VAL A 113 -10.98 -0.76 -1.47
CA VAL A 113 -11.87 0.32 -1.05
C VAL A 113 -12.69 -0.07 0.18
N HIS A 114 -13.22 -1.31 0.19
CA HIS A 114 -13.96 -1.83 1.34
C HIS A 114 -13.09 -1.92 2.60
N VAL A 115 -11.88 -2.47 2.50
CA VAL A 115 -10.95 -2.55 3.64
C VAL A 115 -10.64 -1.16 4.18
N TYR A 116 -10.31 -0.20 3.33
CA TYR A 116 -9.98 1.16 3.75
C TYR A 116 -11.16 1.85 4.45
N LYS A 117 -12.37 1.74 3.90
CA LYS A 117 -13.58 2.26 4.57
C LYS A 117 -13.82 1.61 5.92
N LYS A 118 -13.65 0.29 6.01
CA LYS A 118 -13.81 -0.48 7.26
C LYS A 118 -12.87 0.00 8.36
N VAL A 119 -11.62 0.37 8.03
CA VAL A 119 -10.64 0.86 9.01
C VAL A 119 -10.69 2.39 9.19
N GLY A 120 -11.71 3.06 8.66
CA GLY A 120 -12.00 4.47 8.95
C GLY A 120 -11.48 5.49 7.94
N TYR A 121 -11.02 5.05 6.77
CA TYR A 121 -10.74 5.99 5.69
C TYR A 121 -12.04 6.48 5.02
N ARG A 122 -12.02 7.72 4.58
CA ARG A 122 -13.07 8.32 3.77
C ARG A 122 -12.51 8.84 2.45
N GLU A 123 -13.31 8.84 1.42
CA GLU A 123 -12.95 9.46 0.14
C GLU A 123 -12.81 10.98 0.34
N SER A 124 -11.71 11.53 -0.15
CA SER A 124 -11.39 12.97 -0.08
C SER A 124 -11.30 13.61 -1.46
N GLY A 125 -11.12 12.81 -2.49
CA GLY A 125 -11.05 13.25 -3.87
C GLY A 125 -11.18 12.10 -4.84
N ARG A 126 -11.42 12.42 -6.12
CA ARG A 126 -11.53 11.45 -7.19
C ARG A 126 -11.07 12.08 -8.50
N ARG A 127 -10.28 11.33 -9.24
CA ARG A 127 -9.87 11.68 -10.60
C ARG A 127 -10.54 10.69 -11.56
N PRO A 128 -11.60 11.12 -12.27
CA PRO A 128 -12.31 10.26 -13.21
C PRO A 128 -11.40 9.80 -14.35
N ASP A 129 -11.57 8.56 -14.78
CA ASP A 129 -10.88 7.96 -15.94
C ASP A 129 -9.35 8.15 -15.94
N TRP A 130 -8.76 8.25 -14.76
CA TRP A 130 -7.35 8.61 -14.58
C TRP A 130 -6.37 7.48 -14.95
N VAL A 131 -6.79 6.24 -14.79
CA VAL A 131 -5.98 5.05 -15.08
C VAL A 131 -6.71 4.12 -16.03
N LEU A 132 -5.94 3.38 -16.82
CA LEU A 132 -6.47 2.28 -17.61
C LEU A 132 -6.23 0.97 -16.88
N THR A 133 -7.27 0.15 -16.80
CA THR A 133 -7.15 -1.25 -16.37
C THR A 133 -6.35 -2.04 -17.41
N ASP A 134 -5.97 -3.26 -17.08
CA ASP A 134 -5.26 -4.12 -18.05
C ASP A 134 -6.10 -4.52 -19.25
N SER A 135 -7.43 -4.47 -19.13
CA SER A 135 -8.35 -4.64 -20.27
C SER A 135 -8.47 -3.38 -21.14
N GLY A 136 -7.79 -2.28 -20.77
CA GLY A 136 -7.86 -0.99 -21.44
C GLY A 136 -9.07 -0.14 -21.02
N GLU A 137 -9.89 -0.60 -20.09
CA GLU A 137 -11.04 0.15 -19.60
C GLU A 137 -10.59 1.26 -18.64
N PRO A 138 -11.10 2.49 -18.79
CA PRO A 138 -10.78 3.56 -17.85
C PRO A 138 -11.36 3.28 -16.46
N CYS A 139 -10.64 3.66 -15.43
CA CYS A 139 -11.13 3.66 -14.06
C CYS A 139 -10.62 4.85 -13.27
N ASP A 140 -11.37 5.22 -12.24
CA ASP A 140 -11.04 6.37 -11.42
C ASP A 140 -9.90 6.05 -10.46
N LEU A 141 -9.10 7.08 -10.17
CA LEU A 141 -8.22 7.10 -9.00
C LEU A 141 -8.97 7.76 -7.84
N ILE A 142 -9.21 7.02 -6.78
CA ILE A 142 -9.88 7.48 -5.56
C ILE A 142 -8.82 7.86 -4.53
N GLU A 143 -8.85 9.11 -4.07
CA GLU A 143 -8.01 9.59 -2.99
C GLU A 143 -8.75 9.39 -1.66
N MET A 144 -8.10 8.77 -0.69
CA MET A 144 -8.71 8.48 0.61
C MET A 144 -7.84 8.99 1.76
N ILE A 145 -8.48 9.52 2.78
CA ILE A 145 -7.82 10.03 3.98
C ILE A 145 -8.44 9.44 5.25
N LYS A 146 -7.60 9.36 6.29
CA LYS A 146 -8.01 9.10 7.68
C LYS A 146 -7.34 10.11 8.59
N VAL A 147 -8.10 10.74 9.48
CA VAL A 147 -7.57 11.56 10.58
C VAL A 147 -7.31 10.63 11.76
N LEU A 148 -6.17 10.80 12.40
CA LEU A 148 -5.77 10.07 13.59
C LEU A 148 -6.02 10.95 14.82
N ASP A 149 -6.84 10.47 15.73
CA ASP A 149 -7.11 11.14 17.02
C ASP A 149 -5.95 10.91 17.99
#